data_efab27ef1cf9deb83f7b9d28137a70ed
#
_entry.id   efab27ef1cf9deb83f7b9d28137a70ed
#
_cell.length_a   1.000
_cell.length_b   1.000
_cell.length_c   1.000
_cell.angle_alpha   90.00
_cell.angle_beta   90.00
_cell.angle_gamma   90.00
#
_symmetry.space_group_name_H-M   'P 1'
#
loop_
_entity.id
_entity.type
_entity.pdbx_description
1 polymer ?
#
loop_
_entity_poly.entity_id
_entity_poly.type
_entity_poly.pdbx_seq_one_letter_code
_entity_poly.pdbx_strand_id
1 'polypeptide(L)'
;MAETLISPGVLARENDQSFLTARPVTVGAAIIGPTVKGPVEVPIIVTTYNQFVNTFGSTLESGSANDKASYSYLTSIAAYNYFLNGGQSMLVARVVSGSYVAATSSVYTSLTATTASSTLNITSFHNIATGSGNSSFQINGITFTLTGSAGGTNTANTIYVPSGSTIANSAVAIVSAINASSSITAYTSSLQYISASNSTVTLNLYSTNGLTGNSYYTVSGSTTTYFTGGTNTAAFALETLSQGANQNSTSTEVSGALESGSGENLRWQIVNPNSSSGTFNLLIRRGNDNPLFPVVLETWTNLSLDPNSPNFISKVIGDQVSSYNSQNNQIQITGDFANRSSYVRVKTLNYSTLNYFDNNGLPKDQYTASLPINYSSSFGGASGAIKGGANFYQNINSSNTQGLVGGNYDNMINLLSNKDDYQYNVLLTPGLIDELHTSQVTNIITNTQNRGDNIFVLDLVDYGSALTSVTAQASARNSSYAASYWPWVQIVDPGTGKNVWVPASTMIGGVYAFNDSIAEPWFAPAGINRGGLGSVIRVEQKLNQSTRDALYNGKINPIATFPGQGIVVYGQKTLQQKPSALDRVNVRRLLIALKSYISQVANTLVFEQNTIATRNSFLAQVNPYLTSV
;
A
#
# COMPACT_ATOMS: atom_id res chain seq x y z
N MET A 1 -27.40 -25.60 29.69
CA MET A 1 -27.54 -26.26 31.00
C MET A 1 -26.49 -27.34 31.09
N ALA A 2 -25.67 -27.36 32.13
CA ALA A 2 -24.70 -28.44 32.31
C ALA A 2 -25.46 -29.70 32.76
N GLU A 3 -25.40 -30.75 31.97
CA GLU A 3 -25.97 -32.05 32.32
C GLU A 3 -25.09 -32.68 33.40
N THR A 4 -25.68 -32.89 34.61
CA THR A 4 -25.00 -33.58 35.71
C THR A 4 -25.44 -35.03 35.71
N LEU A 5 -24.50 -35.94 35.47
CA LEU A 5 -24.70 -37.39 35.60
C LEU A 5 -24.81 -37.73 37.10
N ILE A 6 -25.97 -38.27 37.53
CA ILE A 6 -26.25 -38.66 38.94
C ILE A 6 -25.96 -40.16 39.13
N SER A 7 -25.85 -40.97 38.06
CA SER A 7 -25.50 -42.37 38.10
C SER A 7 -24.21 -42.66 37.36
N PRO A 8 -23.49 -43.78 37.60
CA PRO A 8 -22.30 -44.14 36.83
C PRO A 8 -22.61 -44.21 35.34
N GLY A 9 -21.93 -43.39 34.56
CA GLY A 9 -22.10 -43.32 33.11
C GLY A 9 -20.90 -42.61 32.46
N VAL A 10 -20.78 -42.69 31.14
CA VAL A 10 -19.76 -42.01 30.35
C VAL A 10 -20.39 -40.76 29.78
N LEU A 11 -19.86 -39.58 30.15
CA LEU A 11 -20.23 -38.30 29.58
C LEU A 11 -19.25 -37.94 28.46
N ALA A 12 -19.70 -38.00 27.22
CA ALA A 12 -18.93 -37.45 26.11
C ALA A 12 -19.18 -35.92 26.05
N ARG A 13 -18.14 -35.11 26.22
CA ARG A 13 -18.22 -33.68 26.02
C ARG A 13 -17.59 -33.30 24.68
N GLU A 14 -18.35 -32.61 23.88
CA GLU A 14 -17.82 -31.92 22.73
C GLU A 14 -17.02 -30.70 23.21
N ASN A 15 -15.73 -30.64 22.87
CA ASN A 15 -14.87 -29.52 23.16
C ASN A 15 -14.58 -28.78 21.86
N ASP A 16 -15.25 -27.66 21.66
CA ASP A 16 -15.00 -26.79 20.50
C ASP A 16 -13.63 -26.09 20.67
N GLN A 17 -12.66 -26.50 19.84
CA GLN A 17 -11.33 -25.91 19.78
C GLN A 17 -11.17 -24.97 18.57
N SER A 18 -12.25 -24.50 17.98
CA SER A 18 -12.24 -23.60 16.83
C SER A 18 -11.59 -22.24 17.08
N PHE A 19 -11.38 -21.89 18.37
CA PHE A 19 -10.66 -20.68 18.77
C PHE A 19 -9.13 -20.87 18.87
N LEU A 20 -8.63 -22.08 18.65
CA LEU A 20 -7.17 -22.25 18.56
C LEU A 20 -6.66 -21.47 17.36
N THR A 21 -5.80 -20.51 17.64
CA THR A 21 -5.15 -19.68 16.64
C THR A 21 -4.53 -20.57 15.56
N ALA A 22 -4.88 -20.30 14.32
CA ALA A 22 -4.25 -20.97 13.19
C ALA A 22 -2.72 -20.84 13.32
N ARG A 23 -2.01 -21.96 13.12
CA ARG A 23 -0.54 -21.93 13.11
C ARG A 23 -0.07 -20.90 12.08
N PRO A 24 1.00 -20.14 12.36
CA PRO A 24 1.57 -19.25 11.37
C PRO A 24 1.80 -20.00 10.05
N VAL A 25 1.33 -19.44 8.96
CA VAL A 25 1.54 -20.03 7.65
C VAL A 25 3.03 -19.96 7.33
N THR A 26 3.66 -21.11 7.05
CA THR A 26 5.05 -21.13 6.60
C THR A 26 5.13 -20.50 5.23
N VAL A 27 5.85 -19.40 5.10
CA VAL A 27 6.04 -18.67 3.85
C VAL A 27 7.34 -19.11 3.21
N GLY A 28 7.33 -19.35 1.89
CA GLY A 28 8.52 -19.80 1.16
C GLY A 28 9.63 -18.77 1.16
N ALA A 29 9.33 -17.51 0.85
CA ALA A 29 10.30 -16.41 0.85
C ALA A 29 9.76 -15.18 1.55
N ALA A 30 10.65 -14.37 2.13
CA ALA A 30 10.35 -13.02 2.57
C ALA A 30 11.15 -12.02 1.73
N ILE A 31 10.56 -10.88 1.42
CA ILE A 31 11.21 -9.79 0.69
C ILE A 31 10.99 -8.47 1.42
N ILE A 32 12.08 -7.73 1.63
CA ILE A 32 12.05 -6.38 2.22
C ILE A 32 12.49 -5.40 1.14
N GLY A 33 11.68 -4.38 0.87
CA GLY A 33 12.06 -3.34 -0.07
C GLY A 33 10.94 -2.35 -0.38
N PRO A 34 11.23 -1.32 -1.20
CA PRO A 34 10.24 -0.35 -1.63
C PRO A 34 9.23 -0.97 -2.59
N THR A 35 8.00 -0.47 -2.54
CA THR A 35 6.92 -0.83 -3.45
C THR A 35 6.11 0.41 -3.82
N VAL A 36 5.35 0.34 -4.92
CA VAL A 36 4.60 1.49 -5.47
C VAL A 36 3.46 1.91 -4.54
N LYS A 37 2.78 0.96 -3.92
CA LYS A 37 1.69 1.16 -2.97
C LYS A 37 1.71 0.06 -1.90
N GLY A 38 0.71 -0.02 -1.07
CA GLY A 38 0.53 -1.05 -0.05
C GLY A 38 0.66 -0.49 1.37
N PRO A 39 0.40 -1.32 2.38
CA PRO A 39 0.59 -0.93 3.78
C PRO A 39 2.08 -0.73 4.07
N VAL A 40 2.39 0.30 4.85
CA VAL A 40 3.75 0.66 5.22
C VAL A 40 4.15 -0.07 6.49
N GLU A 41 5.33 -0.71 6.46
CA GLU A 41 5.90 -1.42 7.61
C GLU A 41 4.99 -2.52 8.19
N VAL A 42 4.08 -3.04 7.38
CA VAL A 42 3.21 -4.17 7.74
C VAL A 42 3.46 -5.31 6.75
N PRO A 43 4.08 -6.42 7.18
CA PRO A 43 4.31 -7.56 6.30
C PRO A 43 3.00 -8.22 5.88
N ILE A 44 2.84 -8.44 4.57
CA ILE A 44 1.67 -9.08 3.97
C ILE A 44 2.10 -10.32 3.19
N ILE A 45 1.39 -11.42 3.40
CA ILE A 45 1.58 -12.64 2.61
C ILE A 45 0.80 -12.51 1.31
N VAL A 46 1.49 -12.73 0.20
CA VAL A 46 0.90 -12.82 -1.13
C VAL A 46 1.17 -14.21 -1.72
N THR A 47 0.20 -14.77 -2.42
CA THR A 47 0.26 -16.13 -2.96
C THR A 47 0.38 -16.17 -4.49
N THR A 48 0.21 -15.04 -5.15
CA THR A 48 0.35 -14.89 -6.59
C THR A 48 0.95 -13.53 -6.93
N TYR A 49 1.57 -13.43 -8.11
CA TYR A 49 2.06 -12.13 -8.60
C TYR A 49 0.92 -11.13 -8.84
N ASN A 50 -0.25 -11.58 -9.28
CA ASN A 50 -1.41 -10.68 -9.43
C ASN A 50 -1.86 -10.10 -8.09
N GLN A 51 -1.85 -10.90 -7.02
CA GLN A 51 -2.12 -10.40 -5.67
C GLN A 51 -1.04 -9.41 -5.22
N PHE A 52 0.25 -9.66 -5.53
CA PHE A 52 1.33 -8.72 -5.29
C PHE A 52 1.06 -7.38 -5.99
N VAL A 53 0.73 -7.39 -7.29
CA VAL A 53 0.45 -6.17 -8.07
C VAL A 53 -0.77 -5.42 -7.52
N ASN A 54 -1.82 -6.13 -7.16
CA ASN A 54 -3.02 -5.51 -6.57
C ASN A 54 -2.72 -4.81 -5.24
N THR A 55 -1.89 -5.41 -4.40
CA THR A 55 -1.55 -4.88 -3.07
C THR A 55 -0.42 -3.86 -3.11
N PHE A 56 0.66 -4.14 -3.85
CA PHE A 56 1.92 -3.39 -3.81
C PHE A 56 2.24 -2.60 -5.08
N GLY A 57 1.48 -2.79 -6.16
CA GLY A 57 1.72 -2.19 -7.47
C GLY A 57 2.86 -2.87 -8.22
N SER A 58 2.98 -2.56 -9.51
CA SER A 58 4.05 -3.11 -10.36
C SER A 58 5.06 -2.06 -10.78
N THR A 59 4.59 -0.96 -11.35
CA THR A 59 5.40 0.10 -11.94
C THR A 59 5.10 1.45 -11.31
N LEU A 60 6.12 2.25 -11.17
CA LEU A 60 6.06 3.65 -10.77
C LEU A 60 6.23 4.51 -12.01
N GLU A 61 5.32 5.46 -12.23
CA GLU A 61 5.49 6.53 -13.20
C GLU A 61 6.15 7.73 -12.52
N SER A 62 7.26 8.21 -13.08
CA SER A 62 7.99 9.38 -12.59
C SER A 62 8.32 10.31 -13.75
N GLY A 63 8.24 11.62 -13.52
CA GLY A 63 8.50 12.65 -14.52
C GLY A 63 7.38 13.67 -14.65
N SER A 64 7.54 14.63 -15.57
CA SER A 64 6.52 15.62 -15.90
C SER A 64 5.40 15.02 -16.76
N ALA A 65 4.28 15.71 -16.86
CA ALA A 65 3.11 15.22 -17.63
C ALA A 65 3.42 14.81 -19.08
N ASN A 66 4.44 15.43 -19.70
CA ASN A 66 4.83 15.19 -21.09
C ASN A 66 6.05 14.26 -21.24
N ASP A 67 6.71 13.88 -20.15
CA ASP A 67 7.91 13.02 -20.18
C ASP A 67 7.89 12.07 -18.97
N LYS A 68 6.88 11.20 -18.95
CA LYS A 68 6.75 10.18 -17.92
C LYS A 68 7.60 8.97 -18.28
N ALA A 69 8.47 8.61 -17.38
CA ALA A 69 9.19 7.35 -17.44
C ALA A 69 8.62 6.36 -16.42
N SER A 70 8.36 5.14 -16.87
CA SER A 70 7.91 4.05 -16.00
C SER A 70 9.10 3.26 -15.49
N TYR A 71 9.07 2.91 -14.21
CA TYR A 71 10.09 2.11 -13.51
C TYR A 71 9.45 1.04 -12.67
N SER A 72 10.12 -0.10 -12.55
CA SER A 72 9.77 -1.13 -11.56
C SER A 72 10.83 -1.17 -10.46
N TYR A 73 10.39 -1.26 -9.21
CA TYR A 73 11.30 -1.53 -8.10
C TYR A 73 11.88 -2.94 -8.21
N LEU A 74 13.11 -3.12 -7.73
CA LEU A 74 13.74 -4.44 -7.68
C LEU A 74 12.91 -5.45 -6.86
N THR A 75 12.18 -4.97 -5.86
CA THR A 75 11.21 -5.76 -5.09
C THR A 75 10.11 -6.37 -5.98
N SER A 76 9.52 -5.57 -6.89
CA SER A 76 8.49 -6.04 -7.82
C SER A 76 9.05 -7.04 -8.83
N ILE A 77 10.25 -6.79 -9.35
CA ILE A 77 10.94 -7.67 -10.28
C ILE A 77 11.28 -9.01 -9.61
N ALA A 78 11.78 -8.97 -8.37
CA ALA A 78 12.09 -10.17 -7.60
C ALA A 78 10.83 -11.00 -7.29
N ALA A 79 9.73 -10.35 -6.91
CA ALA A 79 8.45 -11.01 -6.69
C ALA A 79 7.93 -11.67 -7.97
N TYR A 80 8.01 -10.98 -9.11
CA TYR A 80 7.64 -11.55 -10.41
C TYR A 80 8.44 -12.82 -10.72
N ASN A 81 9.77 -12.75 -10.61
CA ASN A 81 10.64 -13.90 -10.89
C ASN A 81 10.39 -15.06 -9.92
N TYR A 82 10.12 -14.77 -8.66
CA TYR A 82 9.78 -15.79 -7.67
C TYR A 82 8.53 -16.57 -8.05
N PHE A 83 7.42 -15.88 -8.34
CA PHE A 83 6.15 -16.54 -8.71
C PHE A 83 6.21 -17.18 -10.11
N LEU A 84 6.91 -16.56 -11.07
CA LEU A 84 7.10 -17.14 -12.41
C LEU A 84 7.80 -18.52 -12.36
N ASN A 85 8.66 -18.72 -11.37
CA ASN A 85 9.44 -19.95 -11.18
C ASN A 85 8.81 -20.91 -10.15
N GLY A 86 7.52 -20.80 -9.86
CA GLY A 86 6.79 -21.77 -9.04
C GLY A 86 6.74 -21.44 -7.54
N GLY A 87 7.12 -20.23 -7.14
CA GLY A 87 6.92 -19.76 -5.75
C GLY A 87 5.44 -19.75 -5.38
N GLN A 88 5.09 -20.30 -4.23
CA GLN A 88 3.70 -20.45 -3.80
C GLN A 88 3.22 -19.30 -2.91
N SER A 89 4.11 -18.76 -2.07
CA SER A 89 3.80 -17.67 -1.16
C SER A 89 5.04 -16.84 -0.86
N MET A 90 4.84 -15.52 -0.68
CA MET A 90 5.89 -14.58 -0.34
C MET A 90 5.40 -13.60 0.71
N LEU A 91 6.20 -13.39 1.75
CA LEU A 91 5.99 -12.34 2.74
C LEU A 91 6.65 -11.05 2.25
N VAL A 92 5.84 -10.03 2.00
CA VAL A 92 6.33 -8.74 1.48
C VAL A 92 6.28 -7.71 2.59
N ALA A 93 7.42 -7.13 2.91
CA ALA A 93 7.56 -6.03 3.88
C ALA A 93 7.94 -4.74 3.14
N ARG A 94 6.96 -3.85 2.99
CA ARG A 94 7.16 -2.55 2.34
C ARG A 94 7.95 -1.60 3.21
N VAL A 95 8.99 -1.01 2.64
CA VAL A 95 9.82 0.02 3.27
C VAL A 95 9.61 1.35 2.56
N VAL A 96 9.56 2.44 3.32
CA VAL A 96 9.41 3.81 2.81
C VAL A 96 10.33 4.78 3.53
N SER A 97 10.49 5.98 2.97
CA SER A 97 11.21 7.08 3.60
C SER A 97 10.24 8.17 4.01
N GLY A 98 10.20 8.49 5.30
CA GLY A 98 9.31 9.51 5.86
C GLY A 98 7.94 8.96 6.27
N SER A 99 7.00 9.87 6.55
CA SER A 99 5.65 9.53 7.01
C SER A 99 4.69 9.32 5.83
N TYR A 100 3.90 8.28 5.91
CA TYR A 100 2.87 7.92 4.92
C TYR A 100 1.51 7.83 5.61
N VAL A 101 0.49 8.39 4.96
CA VAL A 101 -0.90 8.38 5.43
C VAL A 101 -1.79 7.79 4.34
N ALA A 102 -2.78 7.02 4.73
CA ALA A 102 -3.79 6.46 3.84
C ALA A 102 -4.77 7.53 3.34
N ALA A 103 -5.37 7.30 2.18
CA ALA A 103 -6.42 8.16 1.66
C ALA A 103 -7.77 7.83 2.32
N THR A 104 -8.60 8.85 2.49
CA THR A 104 -9.93 8.72 3.10
C THR A 104 -11.01 9.28 2.21
N SER A 105 -12.24 8.82 2.38
CA SER A 105 -13.41 9.39 1.73
C SER A 105 -14.64 9.23 2.60
N SER A 106 -15.45 10.29 2.70
CA SER A 106 -16.72 10.26 3.43
C SER A 106 -17.86 9.87 2.48
N VAL A 107 -18.72 8.97 2.93
CA VAL A 107 -19.91 8.52 2.24
C VAL A 107 -21.11 9.20 2.89
N TYR A 108 -21.88 9.97 2.11
CA TYR A 108 -22.91 10.86 2.64
C TYR A 108 -24.32 10.27 2.51
N THR A 109 -25.19 10.67 3.45
CA THR A 109 -26.64 10.36 3.43
C THR A 109 -27.43 11.32 2.53
N SER A 110 -26.86 12.48 2.23
CA SER A 110 -27.44 13.50 1.37
C SER A 110 -26.33 14.33 0.75
N LEU A 111 -26.47 14.70 -0.52
CA LEU A 111 -25.63 15.70 -1.18
C LEU A 111 -26.23 17.10 -1.07
N THR A 112 -27.47 17.21 -0.59
CA THR A 112 -28.07 18.50 -0.22
C THR A 112 -27.48 18.92 1.13
N ALA A 113 -26.42 19.67 1.04
CA ALA A 113 -25.80 20.23 2.22
C ALA A 113 -26.67 21.32 2.83
N THR A 114 -26.58 21.50 4.13
CA THR A 114 -26.86 22.79 4.73
C THR A 114 -25.87 23.78 4.12
N THR A 115 -26.39 24.87 3.58
CA THR A 115 -25.63 25.86 2.81
C THR A 115 -24.47 26.38 3.66
N ALA A 116 -23.24 26.20 3.23
CA ALA A 116 -22.11 26.87 3.84
C ALA A 116 -22.22 28.37 3.54
N SER A 117 -21.95 29.21 4.51
CA SER A 117 -22.10 30.65 4.37
C SER A 117 -20.91 31.42 4.91
N SER A 118 -20.73 32.62 4.40
CA SER A 118 -19.81 33.63 4.94
C SER A 118 -20.33 35.03 4.65
N THR A 119 -19.80 36.01 5.34
CA THR A 119 -20.17 37.39 5.16
C THR A 119 -18.97 38.24 4.75
N LEU A 120 -19.15 39.08 3.74
CA LEU A 120 -18.14 40.03 3.29
C LEU A 120 -18.67 41.46 3.47
N ASN A 121 -17.97 42.28 4.25
CA ASN A 121 -18.28 43.72 4.37
C ASN A 121 -17.75 44.45 3.13
N ILE A 122 -18.64 45.17 2.44
CA ILE A 122 -18.32 45.82 1.17
C ILE A 122 -18.09 47.36 1.30
N THR A 123 -18.12 47.90 2.50
CA THR A 123 -18.01 49.34 2.71
C THR A 123 -16.71 49.92 2.14
N SER A 124 -15.58 49.28 2.37
CA SER A 124 -14.28 49.70 1.84
C SER A 124 -14.21 49.62 0.31
N PHE A 125 -14.77 48.57 -0.29
CA PHE A 125 -14.82 48.44 -1.75
C PHE A 125 -15.68 49.50 -2.40
N HIS A 126 -16.85 49.77 -1.81
CA HIS A 126 -17.75 50.83 -2.24
C HIS A 126 -17.07 52.22 -2.18
N ASN A 127 -16.45 52.56 -1.05
CA ASN A 127 -15.81 53.85 -0.86
C ASN A 127 -14.64 54.10 -1.83
N ILE A 128 -13.85 53.07 -2.12
CA ILE A 128 -12.76 53.15 -3.10
C ILE A 128 -13.34 53.35 -4.51
N ALA A 129 -14.37 52.56 -4.89
CA ALA A 129 -14.97 52.65 -6.21
C ALA A 129 -15.67 53.98 -6.44
N THR A 130 -16.47 54.50 -5.49
CA THR A 130 -17.13 55.81 -5.59
C THR A 130 -16.14 56.98 -5.62
N GLY A 131 -14.92 56.77 -5.10
CA GLY A 131 -13.79 57.71 -5.24
C GLY A 131 -13.04 57.61 -6.57
N SER A 132 -13.59 56.98 -7.60
CA SER A 132 -12.96 56.73 -8.92
C SER A 132 -11.77 55.78 -8.89
N GLY A 133 -11.62 55.00 -7.81
CA GLY A 133 -10.64 53.91 -7.69
C GLY A 133 -11.18 52.57 -8.13
N ASN A 134 -10.29 51.56 -8.14
CA ASN A 134 -10.65 50.18 -8.34
C ASN A 134 -10.37 49.36 -7.08
N SER A 135 -11.29 48.49 -6.71
CA SER A 135 -11.10 47.52 -5.63
C SER A 135 -11.57 46.15 -6.06
N SER A 136 -11.00 45.10 -5.51
CA SER A 136 -11.35 43.74 -5.92
C SER A 136 -11.33 42.79 -4.74
N PHE A 137 -12.12 41.72 -4.89
CA PHE A 137 -12.09 40.53 -4.06
C PHE A 137 -12.23 39.30 -4.95
N GLN A 138 -11.90 38.14 -4.43
CA GLN A 138 -12.02 36.88 -5.16
C GLN A 138 -12.96 35.93 -4.44
N ILE A 139 -13.72 35.16 -5.20
CA ILE A 139 -14.49 33.99 -4.69
C ILE A 139 -14.03 32.78 -5.47
N ASN A 140 -13.54 31.76 -4.78
CA ASN A 140 -13.00 30.54 -5.38
C ASN A 140 -11.99 30.82 -6.51
N GLY A 141 -11.13 31.84 -6.34
CA GLY A 141 -10.14 32.25 -7.32
C GLY A 141 -10.63 33.17 -8.44
N ILE A 142 -11.93 33.40 -8.58
CA ILE A 142 -12.49 34.33 -9.58
C ILE A 142 -12.53 35.75 -9.01
N THR A 143 -11.88 36.69 -9.69
CA THR A 143 -11.79 38.09 -9.25
C THR A 143 -13.02 38.86 -9.67
N PHE A 144 -13.66 39.53 -8.69
CA PHE A 144 -14.69 40.52 -8.88
C PHE A 144 -14.11 41.92 -8.64
N THR A 145 -14.22 42.80 -9.61
CA THR A 145 -13.66 44.15 -9.53
C THR A 145 -14.77 45.20 -9.49
N LEU A 146 -14.74 46.10 -8.50
CA LEU A 146 -15.55 47.30 -8.45
C LEU A 146 -14.75 48.47 -9.01
N THR A 147 -15.33 49.21 -9.94
CA THR A 147 -14.69 50.33 -10.58
C THR A 147 -15.62 51.56 -10.57
N GLY A 148 -15.04 52.73 -10.26
CA GLY A 148 -15.73 53.99 -10.31
C GLY A 148 -15.39 54.82 -11.56
N SER A 149 -14.63 54.27 -12.51
CA SER A 149 -14.23 54.98 -13.73
C SER A 149 -15.42 55.43 -14.55
N ALA A 150 -15.45 56.69 -14.97
CA ALA A 150 -16.54 57.25 -15.77
C ALA A 150 -16.71 56.48 -17.10
N GLY A 151 -17.96 56.09 -17.40
CA GLY A 151 -18.29 55.34 -18.61
C GLY A 151 -18.13 53.81 -18.53
N GLY A 152 -17.87 53.28 -17.32
CA GLY A 152 -17.80 51.83 -17.10
C GLY A 152 -19.15 51.12 -17.30
N THR A 153 -19.13 49.96 -17.93
CA THR A 153 -20.28 49.06 -18.05
C THR A 153 -20.06 47.81 -17.22
N ASN A 154 -21.12 47.27 -16.63
CA ASN A 154 -21.06 46.00 -15.92
C ASN A 154 -20.71 44.88 -16.87
N THR A 155 -19.68 44.11 -16.53
CA THR A 155 -19.38 42.82 -17.16
C THR A 155 -19.61 41.72 -16.15
N ALA A 156 -19.35 40.49 -16.54
CA ALA A 156 -19.60 39.33 -15.65
C ALA A 156 -18.93 39.45 -14.27
N ASN A 157 -17.76 40.03 -14.20
CA ASN A 157 -16.97 40.17 -12.97
C ASN A 157 -16.41 41.58 -12.72
N THR A 158 -16.76 42.57 -13.57
CA THR A 158 -16.43 43.97 -13.36
C THR A 158 -17.72 44.76 -13.11
N ILE A 159 -17.81 45.40 -11.97
CA ILE A 159 -19.02 46.05 -11.48
C ILE A 159 -18.75 47.55 -11.42
N TYR A 160 -19.49 48.31 -12.22
CA TYR A 160 -19.41 49.76 -12.21
C TYR A 160 -20.22 50.35 -11.05
N VAL A 161 -19.59 51.19 -10.27
CA VAL A 161 -20.18 51.89 -9.12
C VAL A 161 -20.09 53.37 -9.39
N PRO A 162 -21.18 54.01 -9.86
CA PRO A 162 -21.18 55.46 -10.13
C PRO A 162 -20.89 56.30 -8.87
N SER A 163 -20.23 57.42 -9.07
CA SER A 163 -20.08 58.42 -8.00
C SER A 163 -21.45 58.84 -7.47
N GLY A 164 -21.62 58.82 -6.14
CA GLY A 164 -22.90 59.08 -5.49
C GLY A 164 -23.83 57.88 -5.31
N SER A 165 -23.43 56.68 -5.75
CA SER A 165 -24.15 55.43 -5.42
C SER A 165 -24.19 55.19 -3.92
N THR A 166 -25.27 54.59 -3.43
CA THR A 166 -25.33 54.10 -2.04
C THR A 166 -24.64 52.74 -1.91
N ILE A 167 -24.17 52.39 -0.72
CA ILE A 167 -23.59 51.05 -0.44
C ILE A 167 -24.59 49.94 -0.80
N ALA A 168 -25.89 50.17 -0.52
CA ALA A 168 -26.94 49.21 -0.85
C ALA A 168 -27.04 48.94 -2.37
N ASN A 169 -26.93 49.97 -3.21
CA ASN A 169 -26.92 49.81 -4.67
C ASN A 169 -25.71 49.04 -5.15
N SER A 170 -24.53 49.29 -4.57
CA SER A 170 -23.33 48.51 -4.85
C SER A 170 -23.49 47.06 -4.44
N ALA A 171 -24.10 46.79 -3.29
CA ALA A 171 -24.39 45.45 -2.82
C ALA A 171 -25.32 44.68 -3.80
N VAL A 172 -26.38 45.34 -4.28
CA VAL A 172 -27.29 44.75 -5.27
C VAL A 172 -26.55 44.44 -6.58
N ALA A 173 -25.70 45.32 -7.06
CA ALA A 173 -24.92 45.09 -8.27
C ALA A 173 -23.94 43.92 -8.14
N ILE A 174 -23.27 43.83 -6.99
CA ILE A 174 -22.37 42.72 -6.69
C ILE A 174 -23.13 41.38 -6.62
N VAL A 175 -24.26 41.34 -5.92
CA VAL A 175 -25.10 40.13 -5.83
C VAL A 175 -25.55 39.70 -7.21
N SER A 176 -25.99 40.62 -8.05
CA SER A 176 -26.41 40.32 -9.42
C SER A 176 -25.26 39.71 -10.23
N ALA A 177 -24.05 40.30 -10.11
CA ALA A 177 -22.87 39.78 -10.81
C ALA A 177 -22.46 38.37 -10.33
N ILE A 178 -22.46 38.11 -9.02
CA ILE A 178 -22.13 36.81 -8.46
C ILE A 178 -23.16 35.74 -8.90
N ASN A 179 -24.44 36.05 -8.77
CA ASN A 179 -25.51 35.10 -9.14
C ASN A 179 -25.58 34.84 -10.65
N ALA A 180 -25.25 35.85 -11.48
CA ALA A 180 -25.15 35.68 -12.93
C ALA A 180 -23.92 34.87 -13.34
N SER A 181 -22.79 35.00 -12.63
CA SER A 181 -21.53 34.35 -12.97
C SER A 181 -21.56 32.81 -12.81
N SER A 182 -22.46 32.29 -12.00
CA SER A 182 -22.69 30.83 -11.85
C SER A 182 -23.14 30.14 -13.15
N SER A 183 -23.74 30.89 -14.08
CA SER A 183 -24.20 30.42 -15.39
C SER A 183 -23.22 30.68 -16.53
N ILE A 184 -22.10 31.38 -16.28
CA ILE A 184 -21.09 31.71 -17.30
C ILE A 184 -20.13 30.53 -17.47
N THR A 185 -20.02 29.99 -18.67
CA THR A 185 -19.21 28.80 -18.98
C THR A 185 -17.77 28.89 -18.48
N ALA A 186 -17.16 30.08 -18.51
CA ALA A 186 -15.78 30.29 -18.02
C ALA A 186 -15.65 30.17 -16.48
N TYR A 187 -16.75 30.26 -15.72
CA TYR A 187 -16.75 30.27 -14.26
C TYR A 187 -17.54 29.12 -13.63
N THR A 188 -18.22 28.29 -14.43
CA THR A 188 -19.08 27.20 -13.91
C THR A 188 -18.33 26.23 -13.03
N SER A 189 -17.06 25.94 -13.32
CA SER A 189 -16.25 25.03 -12.49
C SER A 189 -15.99 25.56 -11.07
N SER A 190 -15.93 26.89 -10.91
CA SER A 190 -15.58 27.54 -9.63
C SER A 190 -16.79 28.13 -8.90
N LEU A 191 -17.79 28.63 -9.63
CA LEU A 191 -18.90 29.41 -9.07
C LEU A 191 -20.28 28.77 -9.20
N GLN A 192 -20.45 27.62 -9.85
CA GLN A 192 -21.75 26.98 -10.09
C GLN A 192 -22.59 26.74 -8.82
N TYR A 193 -21.96 26.62 -7.67
CA TYR A 193 -22.61 26.39 -6.38
C TYR A 193 -22.66 27.66 -5.51
N ILE A 194 -22.17 28.78 -6.00
CA ILE A 194 -22.11 30.03 -5.25
C ILE A 194 -23.35 30.87 -5.54
N SER A 195 -23.94 31.39 -4.49
CA SER A 195 -25.00 32.40 -4.55
C SER A 195 -24.74 33.49 -3.52
N ALA A 196 -25.35 34.64 -3.71
CA ALA A 196 -25.21 35.78 -2.81
C ALA A 196 -26.55 36.45 -2.56
N SER A 197 -26.71 36.98 -1.36
CA SER A 197 -27.73 37.97 -1.02
C SER A 197 -27.08 39.15 -0.29
N ASN A 198 -27.75 40.26 -0.15
CA ASN A 198 -27.20 41.44 0.50
C ASN A 198 -28.02 41.88 1.73
N SER A 199 -27.33 42.42 2.70
CA SER A 199 -27.82 43.32 3.73
C SER A 199 -27.22 44.71 3.45
N THR A 200 -27.53 45.71 4.24
CA THR A 200 -27.21 47.13 3.95
C THR A 200 -25.73 47.37 3.63
N VAL A 201 -24.82 46.70 4.33
CA VAL A 201 -23.36 46.90 4.22
C VAL A 201 -22.58 45.61 4.07
N THR A 202 -23.26 44.46 4.13
CA THR A 202 -22.67 43.13 4.07
C THR A 202 -23.27 42.31 2.93
N LEU A 203 -22.40 41.54 2.30
CA LEU A 203 -22.75 40.53 1.34
C LEU A 203 -22.81 39.19 2.07
N ASN A 204 -23.92 38.51 2.02
CA ASN A 204 -24.03 37.15 2.49
C ASN A 204 -23.74 36.23 1.32
N LEU A 205 -22.67 35.47 1.43
CA LEU A 205 -22.23 34.48 0.43
C LEU A 205 -22.65 33.07 0.87
N TYR A 206 -23.18 32.31 -0.05
CA TYR A 206 -23.67 30.96 0.19
C TYR A 206 -23.04 29.98 -0.79
N SER A 207 -22.74 28.80 -0.33
CA SER A 207 -22.30 27.70 -1.18
C SER A 207 -23.18 26.48 -0.95
N THR A 208 -23.87 26.05 -1.99
CA THR A 208 -24.68 24.82 -1.98
C THR A 208 -23.83 23.55 -2.19
N ASN A 209 -22.51 23.68 -2.42
CA ASN A 209 -21.60 22.54 -2.47
C ASN A 209 -21.34 21.93 -1.09
N GLY A 210 -21.91 22.49 -0.04
CA GLY A 210 -22.14 21.89 1.28
C GLY A 210 -20.96 21.50 2.12
N LEU A 211 -19.74 21.62 1.65
CA LEU A 211 -18.54 21.26 2.42
C LEU A 211 -17.95 22.51 3.03
N THR A 212 -17.91 22.57 4.36
CA THR A 212 -17.14 23.57 5.08
C THR A 212 -15.70 23.56 4.56
N GLY A 213 -15.20 24.72 4.12
CA GLY A 213 -13.85 24.88 3.59
C GLY A 213 -13.68 24.68 2.09
N ASN A 214 -14.68 24.21 1.35
CA ASN A 214 -14.59 24.05 -0.11
C ASN A 214 -14.79 25.37 -0.88
N SER A 215 -15.50 26.31 -0.30
CA SER A 215 -15.69 27.63 -0.87
C SER A 215 -15.06 28.70 0.02
N TYR A 216 -14.46 29.68 -0.58
CA TYR A 216 -13.75 30.75 0.12
C TYR A 216 -13.84 32.09 -0.62
N TYR A 217 -13.58 33.17 0.08
CA TYR A 217 -13.28 34.45 -0.53
C TYR A 217 -11.95 35.02 -0.02
N THR A 218 -11.30 35.81 -0.84
CA THR A 218 -10.04 36.52 -0.51
C THR A 218 -10.16 37.96 -0.86
N VAL A 219 -9.81 38.85 0.05
CA VAL A 219 -9.68 40.27 -0.17
C VAL A 219 -8.20 40.59 -0.42
N SER A 220 -7.90 41.47 -1.37
CA SER A 220 -6.52 41.85 -1.67
C SER A 220 -5.77 42.29 -0.41
N GLY A 221 -4.64 41.62 -0.12
CA GLY A 221 -3.83 41.88 1.08
C GLY A 221 -4.34 41.22 2.38
N SER A 222 -5.40 40.42 2.33
CA SER A 222 -5.99 39.75 3.48
C SER A 222 -5.86 38.23 3.36
N THR A 223 -6.03 37.52 4.49
CA THR A 223 -6.09 36.08 4.53
C THR A 223 -7.36 35.55 3.85
N THR A 224 -7.27 34.35 3.29
CA THR A 224 -8.41 33.62 2.74
C THR A 224 -9.42 33.28 3.84
N THR A 225 -10.69 33.61 3.62
CA THR A 225 -11.80 33.31 4.52
C THR A 225 -12.65 32.18 3.91
N TYR A 226 -12.73 31.06 4.57
CA TYR A 226 -13.54 29.92 4.13
C TYR A 226 -14.98 30.06 4.60
N PHE A 227 -15.90 29.55 3.79
CA PHE A 227 -17.31 29.45 4.17
C PHE A 227 -17.47 28.39 5.26
N THR A 228 -18.33 28.68 6.22
CA THR A 228 -18.60 27.84 7.40
C THR A 228 -20.06 27.46 7.51
N GLY A 229 -20.40 26.50 8.37
CA GLY A 229 -21.78 26.12 8.69
C GLY A 229 -22.42 25.14 7.70
N GLY A 230 -21.76 24.83 6.58
CA GLY A 230 -22.21 23.77 5.68
C GLY A 230 -21.78 22.40 6.20
N THR A 231 -22.72 21.50 6.43
CA THR A 231 -22.45 20.13 6.84
C THR A 231 -23.16 19.15 5.92
N ASN A 232 -22.38 18.37 5.18
CA ASN A 232 -22.90 17.13 4.65
C ASN A 232 -22.81 16.09 5.76
N THR A 233 -23.90 15.41 5.99
CA THR A 233 -23.92 14.38 7.01
C THR A 233 -23.34 13.09 6.44
N ALA A 234 -22.14 12.75 6.83
CA ALA A 234 -21.52 11.49 6.43
C ALA A 234 -22.15 10.33 7.21
N ALA A 235 -22.59 9.28 6.50
CA ALA A 235 -23.03 8.04 7.10
C ALA A 235 -21.85 7.29 7.72
N PHE A 236 -20.77 7.16 6.94
CA PHE A 236 -19.52 6.54 7.35
C PHE A 236 -18.36 7.10 6.53
N ALA A 237 -17.14 6.79 6.93
CA ALA A 237 -15.94 7.07 6.16
C ALA A 237 -15.20 5.79 5.82
N LEU A 238 -14.66 5.73 4.61
CA LEU A 238 -13.76 4.70 4.12
C LEU A 238 -12.33 5.20 4.17
N GLU A 239 -11.39 4.28 4.35
CA GLU A 239 -9.96 4.52 4.27
C GLU A 239 -9.29 3.43 3.44
N THR A 240 -8.32 3.80 2.61
CA THR A 240 -7.56 2.84 1.81
C THR A 240 -6.60 2.04 2.70
N LEU A 241 -6.43 0.75 2.43
CA LEU A 241 -5.42 -0.08 3.11
C LEU A 241 -4.00 0.27 2.64
N SER A 242 -3.86 0.74 1.42
CA SER A 242 -2.62 1.31 0.90
C SER A 242 -2.39 2.72 1.40
N GLN A 243 -1.12 3.05 1.70
CA GLN A 243 -0.70 4.37 2.15
C GLN A 243 0.19 5.05 1.12
N GLY A 244 0.10 6.37 1.05
CA GLY A 244 0.91 7.20 0.15
C GLY A 244 0.08 8.07 -0.78
N ALA A 245 0.68 9.16 -1.28
CA ALA A 245 0.01 10.17 -2.08
C ALA A 245 -0.58 9.65 -3.41
N ASN A 246 -0.10 8.53 -3.92
CA ASN A 246 -0.65 7.89 -5.13
C ASN A 246 -2.04 7.26 -4.93
N GLN A 247 -2.55 7.21 -3.70
CA GLN A 247 -3.95 6.83 -3.43
C GLN A 247 -4.93 7.99 -3.61
N ASN A 248 -4.45 9.22 -3.68
CA ASN A 248 -5.28 10.39 -3.92
C ASN A 248 -5.75 10.47 -5.37
N SER A 249 -6.98 10.91 -5.55
CA SER A 249 -7.38 11.56 -6.80
C SER A 249 -6.91 13.01 -6.79
N THR A 250 -6.28 13.46 -7.86
CA THR A 250 -5.86 14.85 -8.04
C THR A 250 -6.92 15.71 -8.73
N SER A 251 -8.02 15.09 -9.16
CA SER A 251 -9.10 15.74 -9.90
C SER A 251 -10.46 15.49 -9.28
N THR A 252 -11.37 16.42 -9.52
CA THR A 252 -12.77 16.30 -9.14
C THR A 252 -13.43 15.24 -10.03
N GLU A 253 -14.35 14.46 -9.47
CA GLU A 253 -15.16 13.55 -10.22
C GLU A 253 -16.23 14.33 -11.01
N VAL A 254 -16.18 14.23 -12.33
CA VAL A 254 -17.14 14.84 -13.23
C VAL A 254 -17.91 13.73 -13.94
N SER A 255 -19.25 13.76 -13.84
CA SER A 255 -20.13 12.76 -14.49
C SER A 255 -19.74 11.30 -14.19
N GLY A 256 -19.26 11.04 -12.97
CA GLY A 256 -18.87 9.70 -12.53
C GLY A 256 -17.50 9.22 -13.04
N ALA A 257 -16.67 10.11 -13.60
CA ALA A 257 -15.31 9.82 -14.03
C ALA A 257 -14.30 10.77 -13.36
N LEU A 258 -13.11 10.30 -13.05
CA LEU A 258 -12.01 11.16 -12.62
C LEU A 258 -11.34 11.75 -13.85
N GLU A 259 -11.10 13.06 -13.82
CA GLU A 259 -10.44 13.77 -14.92
C GLU A 259 -9.01 13.23 -15.17
N SER A 260 -8.29 12.88 -14.12
CA SER A 260 -6.93 12.32 -14.20
C SER A 260 -6.70 11.21 -13.17
N GLY A 261 -7.53 10.17 -13.22
CA GLY A 261 -7.34 8.99 -12.39
C GLY A 261 -6.20 8.10 -12.90
N SER A 262 -5.53 7.41 -12.00
CA SER A 262 -4.53 6.37 -12.31
C SER A 262 -5.06 4.97 -11.97
N GLY A 263 -4.36 3.93 -12.45
CA GLY A 263 -4.67 2.55 -12.10
C GLY A 263 -4.36 2.21 -10.63
N GLU A 264 -3.61 3.08 -9.94
CA GLU A 264 -3.16 2.86 -8.57
C GLU A 264 -4.08 3.48 -7.52
N ASN A 265 -4.83 4.56 -7.85
CA ASN A 265 -5.82 5.12 -6.96
C ASN A 265 -7.18 4.42 -7.08
N LEU A 266 -8.04 4.63 -6.11
CA LEU A 266 -9.33 3.97 -5.98
C LEU A 266 -10.48 4.97 -6.09
N ARG A 267 -11.63 4.45 -6.49
CA ARG A 267 -12.95 5.10 -6.41
C ARG A 267 -13.91 4.17 -5.73
N TRP A 268 -14.99 4.73 -5.23
CA TRP A 268 -16.10 3.94 -4.70
C TRP A 268 -17.43 4.45 -5.27
N GLN A 269 -18.43 3.58 -5.24
CA GLN A 269 -19.78 3.89 -5.68
C GLN A 269 -20.79 3.20 -4.78
N ILE A 270 -21.77 3.96 -4.30
CA ILE A 270 -22.95 3.41 -3.66
C ILE A 270 -24.00 3.16 -4.74
N VAL A 271 -24.60 1.98 -4.71
CA VAL A 271 -25.68 1.59 -5.62
C VAL A 271 -26.81 0.90 -4.85
N ASN A 272 -28.04 1.05 -5.36
CA ASN A 272 -29.24 0.39 -4.84
C ASN A 272 -29.48 0.60 -3.34
N PRO A 273 -29.43 1.84 -2.81
CA PRO A 273 -29.87 2.06 -1.43
C PRO A 273 -31.36 1.75 -1.31
N ASN A 274 -31.72 0.97 -0.30
CA ASN A 274 -33.08 0.52 -0.06
C ASN A 274 -33.50 0.85 1.37
N SER A 275 -34.34 1.88 1.50
CA SER A 275 -34.87 2.32 2.80
C SER A 275 -35.85 1.32 3.41
N SER A 276 -36.49 0.47 2.61
CA SER A 276 -37.41 -0.55 3.14
C SER A 276 -36.68 -1.69 3.85
N SER A 277 -35.44 -1.98 3.47
CA SER A 277 -34.60 -3.03 4.09
C SER A 277 -33.44 -2.49 4.92
N GLY A 278 -33.16 -1.19 4.89
CA GLY A 278 -32.02 -0.59 5.57
C GLY A 278 -30.67 -0.98 4.98
N THR A 279 -30.64 -1.33 3.70
CA THR A 279 -29.43 -1.87 3.04
C THR A 279 -29.02 -1.07 1.81
N PHE A 280 -27.77 -1.23 1.42
CA PHE A 280 -27.18 -0.65 0.22
C PHE A 280 -26.04 -1.53 -0.29
N ASN A 281 -25.56 -1.25 -1.51
CA ASN A 281 -24.39 -1.93 -2.07
C ASN A 281 -23.25 -0.93 -2.25
N LEU A 282 -22.02 -1.40 -2.04
CA LEU A 282 -20.80 -0.65 -2.23
C LEU A 282 -19.92 -1.34 -3.29
N LEU A 283 -19.52 -0.58 -4.29
CA LEU A 283 -18.55 -1.00 -5.29
C LEU A 283 -17.24 -0.27 -5.03
N ILE A 284 -16.13 -1.00 -5.04
CA ILE A 284 -14.78 -0.43 -5.10
C ILE A 284 -14.33 -0.54 -6.54
N ARG A 285 -13.93 0.59 -7.12
CA ARG A 285 -13.60 0.74 -8.54
C ARG A 285 -12.19 1.25 -8.71
N ARG A 286 -11.58 0.98 -9.86
CA ARG A 286 -10.26 1.48 -10.21
C ARG A 286 -10.32 2.98 -10.57
N GLY A 287 -9.32 3.75 -10.13
CA GLY A 287 -9.33 5.21 -10.26
C GLY A 287 -9.32 5.75 -11.68
N ASN A 288 -8.81 4.99 -12.66
CA ASN A 288 -8.78 5.39 -14.07
C ASN A 288 -9.94 4.81 -14.91
N ASP A 289 -10.99 4.32 -14.28
CA ASP A 289 -12.19 3.89 -14.96
C ASP A 289 -13.13 5.07 -15.30
N ASN A 290 -14.16 4.79 -16.07
CA ASN A 290 -15.20 5.76 -16.40
C ASN A 290 -16.60 5.08 -16.39
N PRO A 291 -17.69 5.84 -16.44
CA PRO A 291 -19.06 5.28 -16.39
C PRO A 291 -19.41 4.35 -17.56
N LEU A 292 -18.78 4.54 -18.74
CA LEU A 292 -19.01 3.68 -19.90
C LEU A 292 -18.27 2.34 -19.79
N PHE A 293 -17.12 2.35 -19.11
CA PHE A 293 -16.27 1.17 -18.92
C PHE A 293 -15.84 1.08 -17.44
N PRO A 294 -16.78 0.77 -16.52
CA PRO A 294 -16.46 0.67 -15.10
C PRO A 294 -15.59 -0.55 -14.83
N VAL A 295 -14.50 -0.36 -14.11
CA VAL A 295 -13.63 -1.45 -13.66
C VAL A 295 -13.88 -1.68 -12.17
N VAL A 296 -14.78 -2.60 -11.87
CA VAL A 296 -15.11 -2.97 -10.49
C VAL A 296 -14.07 -3.95 -9.98
N LEU A 297 -13.45 -3.60 -8.86
CA LEU A 297 -12.46 -4.42 -8.16
C LEU A 297 -13.12 -5.29 -7.09
N GLU A 298 -14.08 -4.73 -6.34
CA GLU A 298 -14.86 -5.44 -5.33
C GLU A 298 -16.32 -4.99 -5.35
N THR A 299 -17.21 -5.92 -5.05
CA THR A 299 -18.65 -5.69 -4.91
C THR A 299 -19.13 -6.20 -3.56
N TRP A 300 -19.67 -5.31 -2.74
CA TRP A 300 -20.24 -5.60 -1.43
C TRP A 300 -21.73 -5.35 -1.47
N THR A 301 -22.53 -6.39 -1.29
CA THR A 301 -24.00 -6.33 -1.43
C THR A 301 -24.70 -6.39 -0.10
N ASN A 302 -25.88 -5.76 -0.04
CA ASN A 302 -26.78 -5.78 1.13
C ASN A 302 -26.10 -5.31 2.44
N LEU A 303 -25.19 -4.35 2.36
CA LEU A 303 -24.56 -3.77 3.54
C LEU A 303 -25.58 -3.02 4.38
N SER A 304 -25.44 -3.08 5.69
CA SER A 304 -26.29 -2.38 6.67
C SER A 304 -25.42 -1.53 7.61
N LEU A 305 -25.99 -0.45 8.11
CA LEU A 305 -25.41 0.37 9.19
C LEU A 305 -25.91 -0.07 10.58
N ASP A 306 -26.69 -1.14 10.68
CA ASP A 306 -27.16 -1.72 11.93
C ASP A 306 -26.11 -2.69 12.50
N PRO A 307 -25.50 -2.39 13.67
CA PRO A 307 -24.52 -3.27 14.32
C PRO A 307 -25.03 -4.68 14.64
N ASN A 308 -26.35 -4.84 14.82
CA ASN A 308 -26.98 -6.13 15.07
C ASN A 308 -27.26 -6.93 13.80
N SER A 309 -27.09 -6.33 12.62
CA SER A 309 -27.26 -7.02 11.35
C SER A 309 -26.08 -7.96 11.06
N PRO A 310 -26.32 -9.16 10.51
CA PRO A 310 -25.22 -10.00 10.00
C PRO A 310 -24.43 -9.32 8.88
N ASN A 311 -25.06 -8.38 8.18
CA ASN A 311 -24.47 -7.61 7.08
C ASN A 311 -23.96 -6.22 7.51
N PHE A 312 -23.66 -6.05 8.79
CA PHE A 312 -23.07 -4.82 9.31
C PHE A 312 -21.79 -4.46 8.58
N ILE A 313 -21.70 -3.22 8.08
CA ILE A 313 -20.63 -2.80 7.18
C ILE A 313 -19.23 -3.04 7.74
N SER A 314 -18.97 -2.70 9.02
CA SER A 314 -17.67 -2.93 9.64
C SER A 314 -17.33 -4.42 9.76
N LYS A 315 -18.33 -5.28 9.99
CA LYS A 315 -18.14 -6.74 10.07
C LYS A 315 -17.91 -7.36 8.70
N VAL A 316 -18.55 -6.82 7.66
CA VAL A 316 -18.47 -7.36 6.28
C VAL A 316 -17.21 -6.90 5.57
N ILE A 317 -16.84 -5.62 5.67
CA ILE A 317 -15.66 -5.04 4.98
C ILE A 317 -14.42 -5.14 5.86
N GLY A 318 -14.57 -4.85 7.17
CA GLY A 318 -13.49 -4.74 8.13
C GLY A 318 -13.24 -3.29 8.55
N ASP A 319 -12.71 -3.12 9.75
CA ASP A 319 -12.34 -1.82 10.31
C ASP A 319 -10.93 -1.81 10.94
N GLN A 320 -10.22 -2.94 10.89
CA GLN A 320 -8.92 -3.07 11.49
C GLN A 320 -7.86 -2.23 10.76
N VAL A 321 -6.97 -1.62 11.55
CA VAL A 321 -5.74 -0.99 11.08
C VAL A 321 -4.56 -1.66 11.76
N SER A 322 -3.57 -2.03 10.96
CA SER A 322 -2.30 -2.56 11.43
C SER A 322 -1.23 -1.50 11.33
N SER A 323 -0.43 -1.34 12.37
CA SER A 323 0.69 -0.39 12.40
C SER A 323 1.88 -0.99 13.12
N TYR A 324 3.08 -0.69 12.65
CA TYR A 324 4.31 -1.09 13.33
C TYR A 324 4.56 -0.22 14.56
N ASN A 325 4.85 -0.88 15.68
CA ASN A 325 5.27 -0.23 16.93
C ASN A 325 6.78 -0.48 17.13
N SER A 326 7.58 0.56 16.99
CA SER A 326 9.04 0.48 17.13
C SER A 326 9.53 0.25 18.58
N GLN A 327 8.69 0.44 19.59
CA GLN A 327 9.09 0.25 20.99
C GLN A 327 9.18 -1.23 21.36
N ASN A 328 8.30 -2.05 20.82
CA ASN A 328 8.26 -3.49 21.08
C ASN A 328 8.54 -4.36 19.85
N ASN A 329 8.82 -3.77 18.69
CA ASN A 329 9.05 -4.45 17.41
C ASN A 329 7.90 -5.40 17.03
N GLN A 330 6.66 -4.95 17.17
CA GLN A 330 5.46 -5.75 16.88
C GLN A 330 4.48 -4.96 16.05
N ILE A 331 3.62 -5.68 15.33
CA ILE A 331 2.46 -5.09 14.67
C ILE A 331 1.33 -4.96 15.68
N GLN A 332 0.86 -3.73 15.86
CA GLN A 332 -0.35 -3.45 16.62
C GLN A 332 -1.55 -3.44 15.69
N ILE A 333 -2.60 -4.13 16.07
CA ILE A 333 -3.87 -4.17 15.35
C ILE A 333 -4.93 -3.50 16.24
N THR A 334 -5.62 -2.52 15.69
CA THR A 334 -6.75 -1.84 16.33
C THR A 334 -7.97 -1.96 15.43
N GLY A 335 -9.17 -1.98 16.03
CA GLY A 335 -10.44 -2.27 15.34
C GLY A 335 -10.99 -3.63 15.72
N ASP A 336 -12.32 -3.79 15.57
CA ASP A 336 -13.04 -4.95 16.09
C ASP A 336 -13.17 -6.07 15.05
N PHE A 337 -13.17 -5.71 13.75
CA PHE A 337 -13.45 -6.65 12.66
C PHE A 337 -12.29 -6.74 11.67
N ALA A 338 -11.82 -7.96 11.42
CA ALA A 338 -10.76 -8.21 10.46
C ALA A 338 -11.14 -7.73 9.05
N ASN A 339 -10.17 -7.11 8.35
CA ASN A 339 -10.38 -6.64 6.99
C ASN A 339 -10.56 -7.81 6.03
N ARG A 340 -11.71 -7.81 5.34
CA ARG A 340 -12.02 -8.75 4.25
C ARG A 340 -11.84 -8.11 2.88
N SER A 341 -11.97 -6.78 2.80
CA SER A 341 -11.58 -6.04 1.60
C SER A 341 -10.07 -6.04 1.44
N SER A 342 -9.60 -6.15 0.20
CA SER A 342 -8.19 -6.01 -0.18
C SER A 342 -7.77 -4.55 -0.38
N TYR A 343 -8.72 -3.62 -0.41
CA TYR A 343 -8.46 -2.23 -0.81
C TYR A 343 -8.82 -1.20 0.24
N VAL A 344 -9.89 -1.41 1.00
CA VAL A 344 -10.44 -0.40 1.92
C VAL A 344 -10.87 -1.01 3.26
N ARG A 345 -11.00 -0.14 4.26
CA ARG A 345 -11.63 -0.45 5.54
C ARG A 345 -12.65 0.63 5.90
N VAL A 346 -13.55 0.33 6.80
CA VAL A 346 -14.41 1.34 7.44
C VAL A 346 -13.58 2.07 8.48
N LYS A 347 -13.38 3.38 8.29
CA LYS A 347 -12.60 4.20 9.22
C LYS A 347 -13.43 4.65 10.41
N THR A 348 -14.60 5.20 10.11
CA THR A 348 -15.55 5.68 11.12
C THR A 348 -16.97 5.38 10.67
N LEU A 349 -17.82 5.07 11.62
CA LEU A 349 -19.27 4.99 11.44
C LEU A 349 -19.89 6.18 12.18
N ASN A 350 -20.45 7.12 11.44
CA ASN A 350 -21.05 8.33 12.01
C ASN A 350 -22.54 8.15 12.34
N TYR A 351 -23.22 7.28 11.61
CA TYR A 351 -24.61 6.90 11.85
C TYR A 351 -24.74 5.40 12.02
N SER A 352 -25.21 5.00 13.20
CA SER A 352 -25.64 3.64 13.47
C SER A 352 -27.15 3.57 13.41
N THR A 353 -27.68 2.65 12.63
CA THR A 353 -29.13 2.43 12.51
C THR A 353 -29.57 1.27 13.42
N LEU A 354 -29.20 1.34 14.69
CA LEU A 354 -29.42 0.26 15.67
C LEU A 354 -30.88 -0.22 15.70
N ASN A 355 -31.08 -1.50 15.42
CA ASN A 355 -32.38 -2.11 15.25
C ASN A 355 -33.21 -1.31 14.25
N TYR A 356 -32.84 -1.38 12.97
CA TYR A 356 -33.44 -0.61 11.86
C TYR A 356 -34.97 -0.68 11.82
N PHE A 357 -35.52 -1.83 12.15
CA PHE A 357 -36.96 -2.06 12.20
C PHE A 357 -37.54 -1.84 13.58
N ASP A 358 -38.80 -1.44 13.62
CA ASP A 358 -39.64 -1.41 14.83
C ASP A 358 -40.18 -2.83 15.16
N ASN A 359 -40.97 -2.93 16.25
CA ASN A 359 -41.55 -4.20 16.67
C ASN A 359 -42.63 -4.73 15.71
N ASN A 360 -43.12 -3.90 14.78
CA ASN A 360 -44.05 -4.27 13.73
C ASN A 360 -43.37 -4.70 12.44
N GLY A 361 -42.02 -4.67 12.41
CA GLY A 361 -41.24 -4.97 11.22
C GLY A 361 -41.18 -3.83 10.21
N LEU A 362 -41.56 -2.60 10.59
CA LEU A 362 -41.50 -1.43 9.73
C LEU A 362 -40.16 -0.67 9.97
N PRO A 363 -39.55 -0.09 8.92
CA PRO A 363 -38.38 0.77 9.06
C PRO A 363 -38.71 1.96 9.99
N LYS A 364 -37.82 2.25 10.93
CA LYS A 364 -37.93 3.43 11.77
C LYS A 364 -37.65 4.69 10.97
N ASP A 365 -38.57 5.64 10.97
CA ASP A 365 -38.47 6.90 10.20
C ASP A 365 -37.17 7.65 10.45
N GLN A 366 -36.66 7.63 11.69
CA GLN A 366 -35.41 8.27 12.06
C GLN A 366 -34.17 7.71 11.33
N TYR A 367 -34.22 6.50 10.77
CA TYR A 367 -33.10 5.84 10.11
C TYR A 367 -33.19 5.85 8.59
N THR A 368 -34.36 6.05 8.02
CA THR A 368 -34.57 6.00 6.56
C THR A 368 -33.74 7.05 5.82
N ALA A 369 -33.60 8.23 6.43
CA ALA A 369 -32.76 9.32 5.90
C ALA A 369 -31.24 9.16 6.24
N SER A 370 -30.85 8.16 7.03
CA SER A 370 -29.45 7.93 7.44
C SER A 370 -28.70 6.99 6.50
N LEU A 371 -29.37 6.40 5.52
CA LEU A 371 -28.74 5.54 4.53
C LEU A 371 -27.94 6.35 3.52
N PRO A 372 -26.82 5.80 3.01
CA PRO A 372 -26.07 6.42 1.92
C PRO A 372 -26.92 6.57 0.68
N ILE A 373 -26.76 7.67 -0.04
CA ILE A 373 -27.42 7.89 -1.33
C ILE A 373 -26.62 7.24 -2.48
N ASN A 374 -27.29 7.06 -3.64
CA ASN A 374 -26.66 6.54 -4.85
C ASN A 374 -25.75 7.60 -5.48
N TYR A 375 -24.44 7.48 -5.32
CA TYR A 375 -23.44 8.32 -5.97
C TYR A 375 -22.06 7.66 -5.92
N SER A 376 -21.08 8.23 -6.59
CA SER A 376 -19.68 7.80 -6.59
C SER A 376 -18.75 8.93 -6.18
N SER A 377 -17.61 8.58 -5.62
CA SER A 377 -16.56 9.54 -5.27
C SER A 377 -15.19 8.87 -5.23
N SER A 378 -14.16 9.67 -5.02
CA SER A 378 -12.77 9.26 -4.91
C SER A 378 -12.22 9.44 -3.49
N PHE A 379 -11.00 8.97 -3.27
CA PHE A 379 -10.28 9.12 -2.02
C PHE A 379 -9.31 10.32 -2.07
N GLY A 380 -9.03 10.89 -0.92
CA GLY A 380 -8.11 12.03 -0.79
C GLY A 380 -7.45 12.09 0.59
N GLY A 381 -6.59 13.08 0.81
CA GLY A 381 -5.94 13.32 2.11
C GLY A 381 -4.76 12.38 2.42
N ALA A 382 -4.34 11.52 1.49
CA ALA A 382 -3.13 10.72 1.66
C ALA A 382 -1.87 11.57 1.53
N SER A 383 -0.82 11.18 2.24
CA SER A 383 0.51 11.79 2.16
C SER A 383 1.60 10.73 2.08
N GLY A 384 2.79 11.14 1.70
CA GLY A 384 3.94 10.27 1.45
C GLY A 384 4.16 10.06 -0.04
N ALA A 385 5.14 10.78 -0.60
CA ALA A 385 5.49 10.67 -2.02
C ALA A 385 6.43 9.48 -2.25
N ILE A 386 6.12 8.67 -3.25
CA ILE A 386 7.00 7.60 -3.71
C ILE A 386 8.28 8.24 -4.24
N LYS A 387 9.42 7.72 -3.81
CA LYS A 387 10.72 8.10 -4.35
C LYS A 387 10.98 7.28 -5.60
N GLY A 388 11.22 7.96 -6.70
CA GLY A 388 11.54 7.35 -7.98
C GLY A 388 12.80 7.96 -8.56
N GLY A 389 13.38 7.29 -9.53
CA GLY A 389 14.53 7.78 -10.28
C GLY A 389 14.80 6.90 -11.48
N ALA A 390 15.27 7.50 -12.57
CA ALA A 390 15.73 6.75 -13.72
C ALA A 390 16.90 5.84 -13.32
N ASN A 391 16.95 4.62 -13.86
CA ASN A 391 18.07 3.70 -13.71
C ASN A 391 18.43 3.43 -12.24
N PHE A 392 17.52 2.84 -11.48
CA PHE A 392 17.73 2.52 -10.07
C PHE A 392 19.08 1.86 -9.77
N TYR A 393 19.50 0.92 -10.63
CA TYR A 393 20.76 0.19 -10.45
C TYR A 393 22.00 1.08 -10.53
N GLN A 394 21.98 2.15 -11.36
CA GLN A 394 23.11 3.09 -11.50
C GLN A 394 23.15 4.13 -10.38
N ASN A 395 22.05 4.32 -9.65
CA ASN A 395 21.92 5.32 -8.60
C ASN A 395 21.96 4.71 -7.19
N ILE A 396 22.17 3.40 -7.07
CA ILE A 396 22.38 2.77 -5.77
C ILE A 396 23.75 3.18 -5.25
N ASN A 397 23.80 3.74 -4.05
CA ASN A 397 25.02 4.13 -3.34
C ASN A 397 24.76 4.13 -1.82
N SER A 398 25.75 4.44 -1.01
CA SER A 398 25.62 4.41 0.46
C SER A 398 24.51 5.30 1.05
N SER A 399 24.07 6.31 0.32
CA SER A 399 23.02 7.26 0.73
C SER A 399 21.72 7.10 -0.02
N ASN A 400 21.66 6.22 -1.02
CA ASN A 400 20.46 5.98 -1.83
C ASN A 400 20.37 4.53 -2.29
N THR A 401 19.25 3.89 -1.99
CA THR A 401 18.85 2.61 -2.59
C THR A 401 17.39 2.71 -3.06
N GLN A 402 17.20 2.86 -4.37
CA GLN A 402 15.87 2.99 -4.99
C GLN A 402 15.02 4.14 -4.39
N GLY A 403 15.66 5.26 -4.03
CA GLY A 403 15.02 6.42 -3.41
C GLY A 403 14.91 6.36 -1.88
N LEU A 404 15.46 5.33 -1.26
CA LEU A 404 15.53 5.14 0.20
C LEU A 404 16.98 5.22 0.68
N VAL A 405 17.16 5.32 1.99
CA VAL A 405 18.44 5.11 2.67
C VAL A 405 18.44 3.77 3.39
N GLY A 406 19.63 3.19 3.60
CA GLY A 406 19.76 1.88 4.25
C GLY A 406 19.00 1.79 5.58
N GLY A 407 19.07 2.84 6.43
CA GLY A 407 18.38 2.90 7.71
C GLY A 407 16.85 2.80 7.64
N ASN A 408 16.22 3.05 6.49
CA ASN A 408 14.77 2.84 6.35
C ASN A 408 14.38 1.35 6.42
N TYR A 409 15.32 0.44 6.21
CA TYR A 409 15.06 -1.01 6.28
C TYR A 409 15.11 -1.56 7.71
N ASP A 410 15.71 -0.83 8.66
CA ASP A 410 16.02 -1.34 10.01
C ASP A 410 14.77 -1.82 10.76
N ASN A 411 13.64 -1.09 10.66
CA ASN A 411 12.38 -1.49 11.30
C ASN A 411 11.91 -2.88 10.83
N MET A 412 11.94 -3.10 9.52
CA MET A 412 11.47 -4.37 8.95
C MET A 412 12.48 -5.51 9.18
N ILE A 413 13.77 -5.21 9.17
CA ILE A 413 14.83 -6.16 9.56
C ILE A 413 14.61 -6.63 11.01
N ASN A 414 14.31 -5.69 11.91
CA ASN A 414 14.07 -6.00 13.32
C ASN A 414 12.74 -6.74 13.51
N LEU A 415 11.67 -6.31 12.85
CA LEU A 415 10.36 -6.97 12.93
C LEU A 415 10.45 -8.44 12.46
N LEU A 416 11.07 -8.68 11.31
CA LEU A 416 11.23 -10.02 10.75
C LEU A 416 12.27 -10.88 11.49
N SER A 417 12.98 -10.36 12.49
CA SER A 417 13.81 -11.17 13.38
C SER A 417 13.00 -12.07 14.32
N ASN A 418 11.72 -11.75 14.55
CA ASN A 418 10.82 -12.57 15.36
C ASN A 418 10.34 -13.78 14.55
N LYS A 419 10.87 -14.97 14.89
CA LYS A 419 10.52 -16.23 14.22
C LYS A 419 9.16 -16.81 14.63
N ASP A 420 8.59 -16.36 15.73
CA ASP A 420 7.32 -16.89 16.24
C ASP A 420 6.15 -16.29 15.45
N ASP A 421 6.26 -15.02 15.04
CA ASP A 421 5.25 -14.31 14.26
C ASP A 421 5.44 -14.49 12.74
N TYR A 422 6.70 -14.57 12.28
CA TYR A 422 7.03 -14.60 10.86
C TYR A 422 7.90 -15.81 10.50
N GLN A 423 7.35 -16.72 9.70
CA GLN A 423 8.04 -17.92 9.25
C GLN A 423 8.31 -17.83 7.74
N TYR A 424 9.57 -17.96 7.35
CA TYR A 424 10.04 -18.01 5.96
C TYR A 424 11.37 -18.73 5.89
N ASN A 425 11.71 -19.32 4.73
CA ASN A 425 12.94 -20.08 4.55
C ASN A 425 13.99 -19.37 3.70
N VAL A 426 13.64 -18.31 2.99
CA VAL A 426 14.54 -17.46 2.19
C VAL A 426 14.26 -16.00 2.47
N LEU A 427 15.30 -15.21 2.67
CA LEU A 427 15.18 -13.74 2.82
C LEU A 427 15.86 -13.05 1.63
N LEU A 428 15.15 -12.10 1.03
CA LEU A 428 15.59 -11.30 -0.09
C LEU A 428 15.51 -9.81 0.27
N THR A 429 16.55 -9.05 -0.03
CA THR A 429 16.58 -7.59 0.14
C THR A 429 17.19 -6.92 -1.10
N PRO A 430 16.52 -7.02 -2.25
CA PRO A 430 17.07 -6.52 -3.51
C PRO A 430 17.29 -5.01 -3.44
N GLY A 431 18.52 -4.58 -3.71
CA GLY A 431 18.93 -3.17 -3.62
C GLY A 431 19.70 -2.82 -2.33
N LEU A 432 19.72 -3.68 -1.31
CA LEU A 432 20.71 -3.60 -0.24
C LEU A 432 21.99 -4.33 -0.67
N ILE A 433 23.07 -3.58 -0.82
CA ILE A 433 24.38 -4.06 -1.27
C ILE A 433 25.36 -3.98 -0.10
N ASP A 434 26.07 -5.05 0.17
CA ASP A 434 26.91 -5.19 1.36
C ASP A 434 28.02 -4.12 1.45
N GLU A 435 28.68 -3.83 0.33
CA GLU A 435 29.70 -2.78 0.24
C GLU A 435 29.17 -1.40 0.62
N LEU A 436 27.92 -1.11 0.29
CA LEU A 436 27.26 0.19 0.44
C LEU A 436 26.43 0.30 1.72
N HIS A 437 25.84 -0.81 2.18
CA HIS A 437 24.88 -0.87 3.30
C HIS A 437 25.33 -1.89 4.36
N THR A 438 26.61 -1.87 4.70
CA THR A 438 27.28 -2.85 5.58
C THR A 438 26.57 -3.06 6.92
N SER A 439 26.02 -2.00 7.52
CA SER A 439 25.31 -2.06 8.81
C SER A 439 24.05 -2.92 8.71
N GLN A 440 23.19 -2.64 7.73
CA GLN A 440 21.93 -3.36 7.52
C GLN A 440 22.18 -4.83 7.17
N VAL A 441 23.13 -5.09 6.28
CA VAL A 441 23.51 -6.46 5.89
C VAL A 441 24.06 -7.24 7.09
N THR A 442 24.86 -6.60 7.95
CA THR A 442 25.36 -7.22 9.19
C THR A 442 24.23 -7.59 10.14
N ASN A 443 23.24 -6.69 10.31
CA ASN A 443 22.05 -6.96 11.14
C ASN A 443 21.23 -8.12 10.56
N ILE A 444 21.02 -8.15 9.25
CA ILE A 444 20.29 -9.25 8.59
C ILE A 444 21.00 -10.58 8.78
N ILE A 445 22.33 -10.65 8.57
CA ILE A 445 23.11 -11.87 8.78
C ILE A 445 23.00 -12.33 10.24
N THR A 446 23.12 -11.43 11.19
CA THR A 446 23.01 -11.73 12.63
C THR A 446 21.62 -12.25 12.97
N ASN A 447 20.56 -11.59 12.49
CA ASN A 447 19.18 -12.00 12.71
C ASN A 447 18.91 -13.38 12.08
N THR A 448 19.38 -13.63 10.86
CA THR A 448 19.22 -14.91 10.17
C THR A 448 19.96 -16.05 10.92
N GLN A 449 21.14 -15.77 11.46
CA GLN A 449 21.87 -16.75 12.29
C GLN A 449 21.16 -17.06 13.61
N ASN A 450 20.64 -16.02 14.28
CA ASN A 450 19.90 -16.18 15.54
C ASN A 450 18.58 -16.95 15.36
N ARG A 451 17.86 -16.66 14.28
CA ARG A 451 16.64 -17.39 13.89
C ARG A 451 16.94 -18.87 13.57
N GLY A 452 17.90 -19.10 12.70
CA GLY A 452 18.36 -20.41 12.29
C GLY A 452 17.36 -21.22 11.42
N ASP A 453 16.33 -20.55 10.87
CA ASP A 453 15.22 -21.15 10.10
C ASP A 453 15.14 -20.66 8.63
N ASN A 454 16.05 -19.77 8.22
CA ASN A 454 16.06 -19.22 6.87
C ASN A 454 17.49 -19.03 6.36
N ILE A 455 17.61 -18.76 5.05
CA ILE A 455 18.86 -18.38 4.39
C ILE A 455 18.70 -17.00 3.75
N PHE A 456 19.68 -16.16 3.91
CA PHE A 456 19.75 -14.83 3.33
C PHE A 456 20.50 -14.85 1.99
N VAL A 457 19.88 -14.36 0.91
CA VAL A 457 20.52 -14.15 -0.39
C VAL A 457 20.95 -12.70 -0.49
N LEU A 458 22.24 -12.49 -0.55
CA LEU A 458 22.87 -11.19 -0.37
C LEU A 458 23.63 -10.78 -1.63
N ASP A 459 23.59 -9.50 -1.96
CA ASP A 459 24.41 -8.87 -3.00
C ASP A 459 25.62 -8.19 -2.36
N LEU A 460 26.85 -8.60 -2.78
CA LEU A 460 28.09 -8.14 -2.14
C LEU A 460 28.54 -6.76 -2.62
N VAL A 461 28.44 -6.50 -3.92
CA VAL A 461 29.05 -5.34 -4.57
C VAL A 461 28.09 -4.65 -5.54
N ASP A 462 28.40 -3.40 -5.83
CA ASP A 462 27.69 -2.56 -6.77
C ASP A 462 27.86 -3.01 -8.23
N TYR A 463 27.00 -2.49 -9.12
CA TYR A 463 27.10 -2.70 -10.56
C TYR A 463 28.42 -2.13 -11.11
N GLY A 464 29.11 -2.91 -11.93
CA GLY A 464 30.40 -2.53 -12.50
C GLY A 464 31.60 -2.87 -11.65
N SER A 465 31.43 -3.51 -10.49
CA SER A 465 32.54 -3.84 -9.59
C SER A 465 33.45 -4.94 -10.13
N ALA A 466 34.74 -4.81 -9.88
CA ALA A 466 35.74 -5.77 -10.29
C ALA A 466 35.71 -7.06 -9.45
N LEU A 467 36.19 -8.18 -10.03
CA LEU A 467 36.30 -9.48 -9.35
C LEU A 467 37.03 -9.40 -8.01
N THR A 468 38.08 -8.57 -7.91
CA THR A 468 38.84 -8.39 -6.68
C THR A 468 38.02 -7.78 -5.55
N SER A 469 37.14 -6.80 -5.86
CA SER A 469 36.25 -6.20 -4.88
C SER A 469 35.22 -7.23 -4.37
N VAL A 470 34.65 -8.04 -5.27
CA VAL A 470 33.69 -9.09 -4.92
C VAL A 470 34.30 -10.11 -3.95
N THR A 471 35.52 -10.59 -4.26
CA THR A 471 36.20 -11.59 -3.42
C THR A 471 36.66 -10.99 -2.09
N ALA A 472 37.08 -9.72 -2.07
CA ALA A 472 37.45 -9.02 -0.84
C ALA A 472 36.23 -8.87 0.09
N GLN A 473 35.10 -8.43 -0.46
CA GLN A 473 33.84 -8.26 0.32
C GLN A 473 33.33 -9.61 0.86
N ALA A 474 33.39 -10.68 0.06
CA ALA A 474 32.99 -12.01 0.52
C ALA A 474 33.89 -12.53 1.65
N SER A 475 35.19 -12.25 1.60
CA SER A 475 36.15 -12.68 2.64
C SER A 475 35.93 -12.00 3.99
N ALA A 476 35.33 -10.81 3.99
CA ALA A 476 34.96 -10.09 5.21
C ALA A 476 33.71 -10.68 5.90
N ARG A 477 32.99 -11.62 5.25
CA ARG A 477 31.80 -12.26 5.79
C ARG A 477 32.06 -13.72 6.14
N ASN A 478 31.48 -14.17 7.24
CA ASN A 478 31.56 -15.57 7.67
C ASN A 478 30.21 -16.04 8.20
N SER A 479 29.39 -16.59 7.33
CA SER A 479 28.06 -17.10 7.72
C SER A 479 27.64 -18.27 6.84
N SER A 480 27.18 -19.34 7.45
CA SER A 480 26.54 -20.44 6.73
C SER A 480 25.07 -20.16 6.41
N TYR A 481 24.48 -19.10 6.95
CA TYR A 481 23.11 -18.67 6.71
C TYR A 481 23.00 -17.57 5.64
N ALA A 482 24.10 -17.24 4.97
CA ALA A 482 24.10 -16.30 3.87
C ALA A 482 24.76 -16.90 2.64
N ALA A 483 24.23 -16.59 1.46
CA ALA A 483 24.77 -17.01 0.17
C ALA A 483 24.77 -15.80 -0.78
N SER A 484 25.85 -15.67 -1.57
CA SER A 484 25.98 -14.60 -2.55
C SER A 484 26.24 -15.13 -3.94
N TYR A 485 25.80 -14.37 -4.93
CA TYR A 485 25.86 -14.71 -6.35
C TYR A 485 26.39 -13.51 -7.14
N TRP A 486 27.18 -13.79 -8.18
CA TRP A 486 27.77 -12.76 -9.02
C TRP A 486 28.00 -13.31 -10.44
N PRO A 487 27.93 -12.49 -11.49
CA PRO A 487 27.75 -11.04 -11.57
C PRO A 487 26.27 -10.59 -11.60
N TRP A 488 26.06 -9.29 -11.76
CA TRP A 488 24.76 -8.71 -12.07
C TRP A 488 24.24 -9.24 -13.42
N VAL A 489 22.92 -9.24 -13.58
CA VAL A 489 22.27 -9.79 -14.76
C VAL A 489 21.32 -8.77 -15.39
N GLN A 490 21.16 -8.85 -16.71
CA GLN A 490 20.18 -8.03 -17.44
C GLN A 490 18.96 -8.85 -17.78
N ILE A 491 17.82 -8.28 -17.54
CA ILE A 491 16.51 -8.87 -17.81
C ILE A 491 15.61 -7.87 -18.56
N VAL A 492 14.52 -8.36 -19.14
CA VAL A 492 13.39 -7.50 -19.51
C VAL A 492 12.55 -7.26 -18.26
N ASP A 493 12.39 -6.00 -17.88
CA ASP A 493 11.49 -5.62 -16.78
C ASP A 493 10.04 -5.98 -17.16
N PRO A 494 9.36 -6.84 -16.42
CA PRO A 494 8.01 -7.31 -16.75
C PRO A 494 6.96 -6.20 -16.74
N GLY A 495 7.20 -5.13 -15.97
CA GLY A 495 6.28 -4.00 -15.86
C GLY A 495 6.42 -2.98 -16.98
N THR A 496 7.64 -2.73 -17.45
CA THR A 496 7.93 -1.65 -18.40
C THR A 496 8.37 -2.14 -19.78
N GLY A 497 8.71 -3.42 -19.92
CA GLY A 497 9.25 -4.01 -21.15
C GLY A 497 10.69 -3.55 -21.49
N LYS A 498 11.35 -2.79 -20.60
CA LYS A 498 12.71 -2.27 -20.82
C LYS A 498 13.77 -3.24 -20.31
N ASN A 499 14.93 -3.23 -20.96
CA ASN A 499 16.09 -3.95 -20.47
C ASN A 499 16.68 -3.23 -19.24
N VAL A 500 16.76 -3.92 -18.12
CA VAL A 500 17.29 -3.40 -16.86
C VAL A 500 18.35 -4.33 -16.28
N TRP A 501 19.36 -3.74 -15.63
CA TRP A 501 20.32 -4.48 -14.85
C TRP A 501 19.79 -4.66 -13.43
N VAL A 502 19.89 -5.88 -12.92
CA VAL A 502 19.42 -6.23 -11.59
C VAL A 502 20.48 -7.02 -10.84
N PRO A 503 20.58 -6.87 -9.51
CA PRO A 503 21.47 -7.69 -8.70
C PRO A 503 21.02 -9.14 -8.70
N ALA A 504 21.94 -10.05 -8.47
CA ALA A 504 21.69 -11.48 -8.55
C ALA A 504 20.56 -11.95 -7.62
N SER A 505 20.45 -11.36 -6.41
CA SER A 505 19.41 -11.70 -5.43
C SER A 505 17.99 -11.62 -6.01
N THR A 506 17.75 -10.71 -6.95
CA THR A 506 16.47 -10.51 -7.65
C THR A 506 16.02 -11.76 -8.41
N MET A 507 16.98 -12.56 -8.91
CA MET A 507 16.72 -13.77 -9.68
C MET A 507 16.78 -15.05 -8.84
N ILE A 508 17.65 -15.06 -7.83
CA ILE A 508 17.95 -16.28 -7.05
C ILE A 508 16.75 -16.77 -6.24
N GLY A 509 15.89 -15.85 -5.78
CA GLY A 509 14.62 -16.23 -5.17
C GLY A 509 13.79 -17.16 -6.06
N GLY A 510 13.73 -16.86 -7.37
CA GLY A 510 13.09 -17.70 -8.37
C GLY A 510 13.80 -19.04 -8.59
N VAL A 511 15.13 -19.05 -8.57
CA VAL A 511 15.90 -20.33 -8.68
C VAL A 511 15.59 -21.25 -7.50
N TYR A 512 15.49 -20.70 -6.30
CA TYR A 512 15.14 -21.50 -5.12
C TYR A 512 13.69 -22.00 -5.21
N ALA A 513 12.76 -21.12 -5.63
CA ALA A 513 11.36 -21.51 -5.83
C ALA A 513 11.22 -22.64 -6.88
N PHE A 514 11.93 -22.52 -8.00
CA PHE A 514 11.94 -23.57 -9.03
C PHE A 514 12.50 -24.89 -8.49
N ASN A 515 13.65 -24.84 -7.81
CA ASN A 515 14.22 -26.04 -7.18
C ASN A 515 13.23 -26.71 -6.23
N ASP A 516 12.55 -25.92 -5.41
CA ASP A 516 11.59 -26.42 -4.40
C ASP A 516 10.29 -26.94 -5.03
N SER A 517 9.94 -26.47 -6.24
CA SER A 517 8.74 -26.92 -6.96
C SER A 517 8.94 -28.25 -7.69
N ILE A 518 10.16 -28.56 -8.15
CA ILE A 518 10.48 -29.78 -8.93
C ILE A 518 11.23 -30.83 -8.13
N ALA A 519 11.76 -30.47 -6.96
CA ALA A 519 12.54 -31.31 -6.08
C ALA A 519 12.34 -30.84 -4.63
N GLU A 520 13.14 -31.33 -3.71
CA GLU A 520 13.08 -30.93 -2.32
C GLU A 520 14.05 -29.75 -2.02
N PRO A 521 13.81 -28.95 -0.96
CA PRO A 521 14.65 -27.80 -0.61
C PRO A 521 16.15 -28.12 -0.41
N TRP A 522 16.48 -29.37 -0.13
CA TRP A 522 17.88 -29.82 0.05
C TRP A 522 18.57 -30.29 -1.22
N PHE A 523 17.93 -30.20 -2.37
CA PHE A 523 18.64 -30.35 -3.63
C PHE A 523 19.42 -29.09 -3.96
N ALA A 524 20.51 -29.25 -4.72
CA ALA A 524 21.36 -28.11 -5.10
C ALA A 524 20.64 -27.17 -6.07
N PRO A 525 20.36 -25.91 -5.70
CA PRO A 525 19.75 -24.92 -6.60
C PRO A 525 20.81 -24.35 -7.57
N ALA A 526 21.44 -25.21 -8.33
CA ALA A 526 22.52 -24.88 -9.25
C ALA A 526 22.64 -25.90 -10.38
N GLY A 527 23.41 -25.56 -11.39
CA GLY A 527 23.62 -26.39 -12.58
C GLY A 527 22.51 -26.25 -13.61
N ILE A 528 22.66 -26.96 -14.72
CA ILE A 528 21.80 -26.83 -15.90
C ILE A 528 20.33 -27.17 -15.60
N ASN A 529 20.10 -28.19 -14.78
CA ASN A 529 18.76 -28.72 -14.53
C ASN A 529 17.94 -27.86 -13.54
N ARG A 530 18.57 -27.20 -12.58
CA ARG A 530 17.89 -26.48 -11.49
C ARG A 530 18.37 -25.04 -11.28
N GLY A 531 19.48 -24.66 -11.87
CA GLY A 531 20.04 -23.31 -11.75
C GLY A 531 19.87 -22.44 -13.00
N GLY A 532 19.02 -22.82 -13.95
CA GLY A 532 18.78 -22.09 -15.17
C GLY A 532 18.10 -20.74 -14.92
N LEU A 533 18.57 -19.68 -15.61
CA LEU A 533 18.05 -18.32 -15.53
C LEU A 533 17.42 -17.94 -16.88
N GLY A 534 16.25 -18.52 -17.19
CA GLY A 534 15.60 -18.40 -18.50
C GLY A 534 15.15 -16.98 -18.86
N SER A 535 14.89 -16.12 -17.89
CA SER A 535 14.49 -14.71 -18.10
C SER A 535 15.67 -13.74 -18.22
N VAL A 536 16.93 -14.22 -18.04
CA VAL A 536 18.13 -13.40 -18.15
C VAL A 536 18.61 -13.32 -19.60
N ILE A 537 18.79 -12.11 -20.11
CA ILE A 537 19.26 -11.83 -21.47
C ILE A 537 20.79 -12.00 -21.55
N ARG A 538 21.49 -11.42 -20.59
CA ARG A 538 22.95 -11.47 -20.50
C ARG A 538 23.44 -11.21 -19.09
N VAL A 539 24.66 -11.64 -18.82
CA VAL A 539 25.42 -11.34 -17.61
C VAL A 539 26.27 -10.09 -17.82
N GLU A 540 26.54 -9.35 -16.76
CA GLU A 540 27.41 -8.17 -16.78
C GLU A 540 28.82 -8.51 -17.23
N GLN A 541 29.36 -9.60 -16.71
CA GLN A 541 30.68 -10.11 -17.07
C GLN A 541 30.62 -11.59 -17.45
N LYS A 542 31.20 -11.94 -18.58
CA LYS A 542 31.37 -13.34 -18.99
C LYS A 542 32.51 -13.98 -18.18
N LEU A 543 32.18 -15.09 -17.54
CA LEU A 543 33.13 -15.81 -16.67
C LEU A 543 33.82 -16.94 -17.44
N ASN A 544 35.16 -16.88 -17.49
CA ASN A 544 35.95 -18.02 -17.91
C ASN A 544 36.20 -19.00 -16.75
N GLN A 545 36.87 -20.12 -17.01
CA GLN A 545 37.15 -21.15 -16.01
C GLN A 545 37.87 -20.59 -14.78
N SER A 546 38.97 -19.86 -15.02
CA SER A 546 39.81 -19.31 -13.93
C SER A 546 39.03 -18.32 -13.05
N THR A 547 38.14 -17.48 -13.67
CA THR A 547 37.31 -16.54 -12.91
C THR A 547 36.26 -17.27 -12.06
N ARG A 548 35.64 -18.33 -12.62
CA ARG A 548 34.71 -19.16 -11.84
C ARG A 548 35.39 -19.86 -10.67
N ASP A 549 36.58 -20.36 -10.87
CA ASP A 549 37.39 -21.01 -9.80
C ASP A 549 37.77 -19.99 -8.70
N ALA A 550 38.15 -18.77 -9.07
CA ALA A 550 38.43 -17.71 -8.12
C ALA A 550 37.20 -17.32 -7.29
N LEU A 551 36.05 -17.15 -7.93
CA LEU A 551 34.75 -16.87 -7.24
C LEU A 551 34.37 -18.01 -6.29
N TYR A 552 34.45 -19.26 -6.76
CA TYR A 552 34.06 -20.41 -5.98
C TYR A 552 34.98 -20.62 -4.75
N ASN A 553 36.28 -20.37 -4.91
CA ASN A 553 37.23 -20.35 -3.80
C ASN A 553 36.95 -19.20 -2.82
N GLY A 554 36.50 -18.05 -3.34
CA GLY A 554 36.04 -16.90 -2.57
C GLY A 554 34.65 -17.06 -1.94
N LYS A 555 34.02 -18.24 -2.01
CA LYS A 555 32.67 -18.53 -1.47
C LYS A 555 31.53 -17.80 -2.18
N ILE A 556 31.73 -17.40 -3.40
CA ILE A 556 30.73 -16.72 -4.25
C ILE A 556 30.24 -17.70 -5.31
N ASN A 557 28.95 -17.67 -5.57
CA ASN A 557 28.33 -18.56 -6.55
C ASN A 557 28.30 -17.88 -7.93
N PRO A 558 29.06 -18.38 -8.92
CA PRO A 558 29.12 -17.75 -10.23
C PRO A 558 27.83 -17.95 -11.02
N ILE A 559 27.38 -16.91 -11.71
CA ILE A 559 26.37 -16.97 -12.76
C ILE A 559 27.11 -17.00 -14.09
N ALA A 560 27.08 -18.14 -14.76
CA ALA A 560 27.91 -18.38 -15.95
C ALA A 560 27.06 -18.65 -17.20
N THR A 561 27.58 -18.27 -18.35
CA THR A 561 26.96 -18.54 -19.66
C THR A 561 27.68 -19.70 -20.32
N PHE A 562 26.94 -20.75 -20.69
CA PHE A 562 27.45 -21.89 -21.42
C PHE A 562 26.86 -21.96 -22.84
N PRO A 563 27.67 -22.18 -23.86
CA PRO A 563 27.18 -22.34 -25.23
C PRO A 563 26.13 -23.45 -25.32
N GLY A 564 24.98 -23.15 -25.91
CA GLY A 564 23.89 -24.11 -26.10
C GLY A 564 23.08 -24.45 -24.83
N GLN A 565 23.46 -23.93 -23.65
CA GLN A 565 22.81 -24.23 -22.37
C GLN A 565 22.27 -22.98 -21.67
N GLY A 566 22.62 -21.80 -22.17
CA GLY A 566 22.15 -20.52 -21.63
C GLY A 566 22.92 -20.05 -20.40
N ILE A 567 22.25 -19.25 -19.59
CA ILE A 567 22.80 -18.64 -18.38
C ILE A 567 22.33 -19.42 -17.17
N VAL A 568 23.28 -19.86 -16.32
CA VAL A 568 22.97 -20.75 -15.19
C VAL A 568 23.76 -20.32 -13.94
N VAL A 569 23.17 -20.57 -12.78
CA VAL A 569 23.88 -20.55 -11.50
C VAL A 569 24.80 -21.78 -11.43
N TYR A 570 26.10 -21.56 -11.29
CA TYR A 570 27.10 -22.63 -11.34
C TYR A 570 27.91 -22.76 -10.05
N GLY A 571 27.23 -22.64 -8.91
CA GLY A 571 27.79 -22.78 -7.57
C GLY A 571 26.70 -22.85 -6.51
N GLN A 572 27.04 -23.41 -5.35
CA GLN A 572 26.15 -23.52 -4.20
C GLN A 572 26.91 -23.38 -2.87
N LYS A 573 27.79 -22.38 -2.77
CA LYS A 573 28.52 -22.04 -1.56
C LYS A 573 27.72 -21.09 -0.68
N THR A 574 27.80 -21.30 0.63
CA THR A 574 27.48 -20.27 1.63
C THR A 574 28.72 -19.40 1.87
N LEU A 575 28.55 -18.28 2.54
CA LEU A 575 29.69 -17.38 2.91
C LEU A 575 30.51 -17.91 4.11
N GLN A 576 30.33 -19.18 4.49
CA GLN A 576 31.13 -19.80 5.55
C GLN A 576 32.57 -19.95 5.12
N GLN A 577 33.52 -19.35 5.87
CA GLN A 577 34.92 -19.39 5.53
C GLN A 577 35.58 -20.72 5.88
N LYS A 578 35.24 -21.29 7.05
CA LYS A 578 35.78 -22.59 7.48
C LYS A 578 35.15 -23.73 6.66
N PRO A 579 35.95 -24.58 6.02
CA PRO A 579 35.43 -25.74 5.30
C PRO A 579 34.64 -26.68 6.22
N SER A 580 33.41 -26.96 5.85
CA SER A 580 32.54 -27.95 6.48
C SER A 580 31.37 -28.30 5.54
N ALA A 581 30.55 -29.26 5.87
CA ALA A 581 29.33 -29.56 5.11
C ALA A 581 28.39 -28.34 5.01
N LEU A 582 28.42 -27.43 5.99
CA LEU A 582 27.61 -26.21 6.04
C LEU A 582 28.11 -25.10 5.12
N ASP A 583 29.24 -25.26 4.45
CA ASP A 583 29.69 -24.36 3.40
C ASP A 583 28.90 -24.54 2.09
N ARG A 584 27.88 -25.40 2.09
CA ARG A 584 26.98 -25.69 0.96
C ARG A 584 25.55 -25.23 1.24
N VAL A 585 24.96 -24.56 0.27
CA VAL A 585 23.58 -24.06 0.37
C VAL A 585 22.60 -25.20 0.56
N ASN A 586 22.71 -26.28 -0.20
CA ASN A 586 21.80 -27.43 -0.10
C ASN A 586 21.83 -28.06 1.29
N VAL A 587 23.02 -28.28 1.88
CA VAL A 587 23.16 -28.84 3.24
C VAL A 587 22.60 -27.89 4.29
N ARG A 588 22.84 -26.58 4.13
CA ARG A 588 22.25 -25.59 5.05
C ARG A 588 20.73 -25.60 4.98
N ARG A 589 20.14 -25.64 3.77
CA ARG A 589 18.68 -25.71 3.58
C ARG A 589 18.11 -27.03 4.10
N LEU A 590 18.83 -28.15 3.94
CA LEU A 590 18.46 -29.43 4.55
C LEU A 590 18.33 -29.29 6.08
N LEU A 591 19.36 -28.76 6.74
CA LEU A 591 19.32 -28.60 8.20
C LEU A 591 18.26 -27.63 8.68
N ILE A 592 17.93 -26.59 7.88
CA ILE A 592 16.81 -25.70 8.16
C ILE A 592 15.48 -26.50 8.11
N ALA A 593 15.25 -27.28 7.06
CA ALA A 593 14.05 -28.10 6.90
C ALA A 593 13.92 -29.14 8.02
N LEU A 594 15.01 -29.86 8.33
CA LEU A 594 15.03 -30.84 9.44
C LEU A 594 14.72 -30.19 10.80
N LYS A 595 15.36 -29.05 11.10
CA LYS A 595 15.09 -28.32 12.35
C LYS A 595 13.63 -27.86 12.44
N SER A 596 13.08 -27.33 11.35
CA SER A 596 11.69 -26.87 11.30
C SER A 596 10.74 -28.04 11.58
N TYR A 597 10.90 -29.17 10.90
CA TYR A 597 10.06 -30.36 11.09
C TYR A 597 10.17 -30.91 12.52
N ILE A 598 11.40 -31.12 13.00
CA ILE A 598 11.64 -31.65 14.36
C ILE A 598 11.05 -30.71 15.42
N SER A 599 11.21 -29.41 15.26
CA SER A 599 10.62 -28.41 16.17
C SER A 599 9.10 -28.47 16.19
N GLN A 600 8.44 -28.63 15.04
CA GLN A 600 6.99 -28.77 14.95
C GLN A 600 6.50 -30.01 15.71
N VAL A 601 7.16 -31.16 15.53
CA VAL A 601 6.85 -32.38 16.26
C VAL A 601 7.13 -32.20 17.75
N ALA A 602 8.27 -31.61 18.12
CA ALA A 602 8.64 -31.40 19.51
C ALA A 602 7.68 -30.45 20.25
N ASN A 603 7.15 -29.43 19.57
CA ASN A 603 6.20 -28.49 20.16
C ASN A 603 4.90 -29.16 20.62
N THR A 604 4.48 -30.25 20.01
CA THR A 604 3.30 -31.01 20.45
C THR A 604 3.54 -31.77 21.76
N LEU A 605 4.80 -31.93 22.15
CA LEU A 605 5.22 -32.68 23.34
C LEU A 605 5.67 -31.77 24.49
N VAL A 606 5.65 -30.45 24.28
CA VAL A 606 5.92 -29.48 25.34
C VAL A 606 4.84 -29.62 26.43
N PHE A 607 5.26 -29.75 27.68
CA PHE A 607 4.43 -30.05 28.85
C PHE A 607 3.94 -31.51 29.01
N GLU A 608 4.27 -32.41 28.07
CA GLU A 608 4.00 -33.85 28.24
C GLU A 608 5.01 -34.45 29.22
N GLN A 609 4.58 -35.48 29.92
CA GLN A 609 5.44 -36.22 30.83
C GLN A 609 6.57 -36.92 30.08
N ASN A 610 7.80 -36.85 30.58
CA ASN A 610 8.97 -37.46 29.98
C ASN A 610 8.99 -39.00 30.25
N THR A 611 8.08 -39.71 29.60
CA THR A 611 7.96 -41.16 29.68
C THR A 611 8.61 -41.85 28.48
N ILE A 612 8.82 -43.16 28.56
CA ILE A 612 9.28 -43.97 27.41
C ILE A 612 8.26 -43.92 26.28
N ALA A 613 6.97 -43.90 26.59
CA ALA A 613 5.90 -43.78 25.59
C ALA A 613 5.97 -42.45 24.82
N THR A 614 6.15 -41.33 25.51
CA THR A 614 6.29 -40.00 24.89
C THR A 614 7.51 -39.94 23.98
N ARG A 615 8.66 -40.46 24.43
CA ARG A 615 9.88 -40.54 23.61
C ARG A 615 9.70 -41.40 22.37
N ASN A 616 9.06 -42.58 22.51
CA ASN A 616 8.78 -43.46 21.39
C ASN A 616 7.80 -42.82 20.38
N SER A 617 6.80 -42.07 20.85
CA SER A 617 5.89 -41.31 20.00
C SER A 617 6.64 -40.24 19.18
N PHE A 618 7.57 -39.52 19.80
CA PHE A 618 8.45 -38.57 19.10
C PHE A 618 9.29 -39.26 18.01
N LEU A 619 9.97 -40.36 18.38
CA LEU A 619 10.82 -41.12 17.44
C LEU A 619 10.02 -41.72 16.29
N ALA A 620 8.79 -42.20 16.58
CA ALA A 620 7.91 -42.78 15.55
C ALA A 620 7.47 -41.71 14.50
N GLN A 621 7.44 -40.45 14.85
CA GLN A 621 7.13 -39.36 13.92
C GLN A 621 8.40 -38.84 13.21
N VAL A 622 9.52 -38.72 13.90
CA VAL A 622 10.74 -38.10 13.37
C VAL A 622 11.55 -39.06 12.50
N ASN A 623 11.69 -40.33 12.92
CA ASN A 623 12.54 -41.32 12.20
C ASN A 623 12.10 -41.59 10.76
N PRO A 624 10.80 -41.73 10.43
CA PRO A 624 10.38 -41.94 9.03
C PRO A 624 10.79 -40.78 8.15
N TYR A 625 10.63 -39.52 8.65
CA TYR A 625 11.06 -38.32 7.92
C TYR A 625 12.58 -38.31 7.71
N LEU A 626 13.37 -38.55 8.75
CA LEU A 626 14.84 -38.65 8.63
C LEU A 626 15.30 -39.73 7.67
N THR A 627 14.55 -40.83 7.55
CA THR A 627 14.86 -41.92 6.62
C THR A 627 14.50 -41.57 5.17
N SER A 628 13.49 -40.70 4.96
CA SER A 628 13.04 -40.27 3.63
C SER A 628 13.93 -39.19 3.02
N VAL A 629 14.73 -38.52 3.82
CA VAL A 629 15.68 -37.48 3.42
C VAL A 629 17.05 -38.09 3.12
#